data_c6cc7a566fd01fd550e8e4ad26f2632e
#
_entry.id   c6cc7a566fd01fd550e8e4ad26f2632e
#
_cell.length_a   1.000
_cell.length_b   1.000
_cell.length_c   1.000
_cell.angle_alpha   90.00
_cell.angle_beta   90.00
_cell.angle_gamma   90.00
#
_symmetry.space_group_name_H-M   'P 1'
#
loop_
_entity.id
_entity.type
_entity.pdbx_description
1 polymer ?
#
loop_
_entity_poly.entity_id
_entity_poly.type
_entity_poly.pdbx_seq_one_letter_code
_entity_poly.pdbx_strand_id
1 'polypeptide(L)'
;MANAVDKVLYIAGYGRSGSTVLDIILGNHPDIVSAGELTYLMDDWHAPGRWCACGASYVDCAFWKELPEVVPLSEETAQVVRRIERRRATVPVLLDAISDELKDTYRRVQRGVFSYLTETAGASIVVDSSKSAGDAALRFYALSEIAGLDVYVLHLVRDGRATMASCIRKGSNWALEGHADSPVFPGMRAAAGWTLANGWVMGLSHRYVRPGRYLRVQFEEMTTRPARTLEAIGSFMGIDASMLVDRVARGDGFEVGHNVGGNRIRHNQSIRLRKKEPDRKPWSNLSMYHRFLFALSGQWLNSRMGYSW
;
A
#
# COMPACT_ATOMS: atom_id res chain seq x y z
N MET A 1 15.84 24.92 -6.21
CA MET A 1 14.38 24.88 -6.48
C MET A 1 13.94 23.51 -6.00
N ALA A 2 13.07 23.43 -5.00
CA ALA A 2 12.55 22.14 -4.55
C ALA A 2 11.87 21.45 -5.74
N ASN A 3 12.28 20.22 -6.05
CA ASN A 3 11.58 19.41 -7.04
C ASN A 3 10.17 19.15 -6.49
N ALA A 4 9.17 19.73 -7.12
CA ALA A 4 7.79 19.45 -6.76
C ALA A 4 7.53 17.95 -6.93
N VAL A 5 6.83 17.33 -5.99
CA VAL A 5 6.38 15.95 -6.16
C VAL A 5 5.46 15.89 -7.37
N ASP A 6 5.93 15.27 -8.46
CA ASP A 6 5.16 15.23 -9.68
C ASP A 6 3.97 14.28 -9.55
N LYS A 7 4.20 13.10 -8.97
CA LYS A 7 3.16 12.06 -8.87
C LYS A 7 3.30 11.20 -7.60
N VAL A 8 2.17 10.78 -7.09
CA VAL A 8 2.09 9.76 -6.02
C VAL A 8 1.40 8.52 -6.58
N LEU A 9 2.11 7.39 -6.66
CA LEU A 9 1.51 6.10 -6.96
C LEU A 9 1.07 5.43 -5.66
N TYR A 10 -0.22 5.47 -5.38
CA TYR A 10 -0.81 4.86 -4.20
C TYR A 10 -1.22 3.42 -4.48
N ILE A 11 -0.57 2.43 -3.84
CA ILE A 11 -0.95 1.02 -3.95
C ILE A 11 -2.07 0.73 -2.97
N ALA A 12 -3.29 0.74 -3.48
CA ALA A 12 -4.53 0.47 -2.76
C ALA A 12 -4.88 -1.02 -2.75
N GLY A 13 -5.77 -1.42 -1.86
CA GLY A 13 -6.29 -2.79 -1.74
C GLY A 13 -6.15 -3.35 -0.33
N TYR A 14 -6.27 -4.68 -0.21
CA TYR A 14 -6.18 -5.38 1.07
C TYR A 14 -4.80 -6.01 1.26
N GLY A 15 -4.38 -6.20 2.51
CA GLY A 15 -3.14 -6.88 2.86
C GLY A 15 -2.99 -8.27 2.21
N ARG A 16 -1.75 -8.79 2.09
CA ARG A 16 -1.42 -10.09 1.47
C ARG A 16 -1.63 -10.17 -0.05
N SER A 17 -1.78 -9.03 -0.70
CA SER A 17 -1.93 -8.92 -2.17
C SER A 17 -0.62 -8.63 -2.90
N GLY A 18 0.54 -8.64 -2.21
CA GLY A 18 1.85 -8.44 -2.84
C GLY A 18 2.30 -6.98 -2.95
N SER A 19 1.63 -6.04 -2.27
CA SER A 19 1.96 -4.60 -2.31
C SER A 19 3.42 -4.31 -1.96
N THR A 20 3.97 -4.91 -0.90
CA THR A 20 5.38 -4.72 -0.51
C THR A 20 6.36 -5.20 -1.59
N VAL A 21 6.04 -6.28 -2.30
CA VAL A 21 6.90 -6.78 -3.39
C VAL A 21 6.86 -5.81 -4.56
N LEU A 22 5.67 -5.36 -4.96
CA LEU A 22 5.51 -4.41 -6.06
C LEU A 22 6.16 -3.06 -5.73
N ASP A 23 5.97 -2.56 -4.52
CA ASP A 23 6.57 -1.34 -4.01
C ASP A 23 8.11 -1.38 -4.12
N ILE A 24 8.75 -2.44 -3.63
CA ILE A 24 10.19 -2.64 -3.74
C ILE A 24 10.65 -2.69 -5.20
N ILE A 25 9.94 -3.43 -6.06
CA ILE A 25 10.29 -3.51 -7.49
C ILE A 25 10.26 -2.14 -8.15
N LEU A 26 9.18 -1.39 -7.93
CA LEU A 26 9.02 -0.05 -8.51
C LEU A 26 10.07 0.92 -8.00
N GLY A 27 10.44 0.85 -6.72
CA GLY A 27 11.50 1.67 -6.12
C GLY A 27 12.91 1.43 -6.65
N ASN A 28 13.09 0.46 -7.56
CA ASN A 28 14.35 0.27 -8.29
C ASN A 28 14.37 1.02 -9.65
N HIS A 29 13.33 1.80 -9.95
CA HIS A 29 13.34 2.73 -11.09
C HIS A 29 13.97 4.06 -10.66
N PRO A 30 14.84 4.70 -11.47
CA PRO A 30 15.53 5.92 -11.08
C PRO A 30 14.62 7.10 -10.73
N ASP A 31 13.47 7.20 -11.38
CA ASP A 31 12.50 8.27 -11.13
C ASP A 31 11.53 7.99 -9.97
N ILE A 32 11.65 6.84 -9.30
CA ILE A 32 10.70 6.39 -8.27
C ILE A 32 11.40 6.19 -6.92
N VAL A 33 10.85 6.76 -5.87
CA VAL A 33 11.19 6.41 -4.49
C VAL A 33 10.09 5.53 -3.88
N SER A 34 10.49 4.35 -3.40
CA SER A 34 9.63 3.43 -2.64
C SER A 34 9.65 3.84 -1.17
N ALA A 35 8.48 4.11 -0.60
CA ALA A 35 8.36 4.60 0.77
C ALA A 35 7.72 3.57 1.73
N GLY A 36 7.14 2.49 1.21
CA GLY A 36 6.44 1.50 2.01
C GLY A 36 5.06 1.97 2.47
N GLU A 37 4.70 1.65 3.69
CA GLU A 37 3.39 1.96 4.28
C GLU A 37 3.45 3.25 5.09
N LEU A 38 3.46 4.40 4.41
CA LEU A 38 3.64 5.73 5.02
C LEU A 38 2.56 6.09 6.06
N THR A 39 1.41 5.43 6.05
CA THR A 39 0.37 5.60 7.07
C THR A 39 0.90 5.31 8.49
N TYR A 40 1.95 4.49 8.61
CA TYR A 40 2.56 4.14 9.89
C TYR A 40 3.76 5.00 10.26
N LEU A 41 4.24 5.87 9.36
CA LEU A 41 5.47 6.64 9.58
C LEU A 41 5.46 7.41 10.91
N MET A 42 4.37 8.13 11.18
CA MET A 42 4.24 8.94 12.39
C MET A 42 4.16 8.09 13.66
N ASP A 43 3.46 6.96 13.60
CA ASP A 43 3.31 6.04 14.73
C ASP A 43 4.60 5.26 15.01
N ASP A 44 5.28 4.84 13.94
CA ASP A 44 6.49 4.02 14.03
C ASP A 44 7.73 4.86 14.39
N TRP A 45 7.71 6.18 14.20
CA TRP A 45 8.87 7.04 14.38
C TRP A 45 9.48 6.96 15.78
N HIS A 46 8.65 7.00 16.80
CA HIS A 46 9.06 6.92 18.20
C HIS A 46 8.78 5.56 18.84
N ALA A 47 8.17 4.64 18.12
CA ALA A 47 7.76 3.36 18.68
C ALA A 47 8.95 2.41 18.86
N PRO A 48 9.18 1.86 20.06
CA PRO A 48 10.26 0.92 20.30
C PRO A 48 10.07 -0.34 19.44
N GLY A 49 11.17 -0.85 18.86
CA GLY A 49 11.13 -2.04 18.02
C GLY A 49 10.57 -1.82 16.61
N ARG A 50 10.37 -0.58 16.21
CA ARG A 50 10.00 -0.18 14.85
C ARG A 50 11.20 0.39 14.12
N TRP A 51 11.57 -0.25 13.02
CA TRP A 51 12.78 0.07 12.28
C TRP A 51 12.49 0.26 10.79
N CYS A 52 13.32 1.08 10.17
CA CYS A 52 13.42 1.19 8.72
C CYS A 52 13.77 -0.17 8.12
N ALA A 53 13.43 -0.39 6.86
CA ALA A 53 13.78 -1.60 6.13
C ALA A 53 15.31 -1.86 6.09
N CYS A 54 16.14 -0.82 6.17
CA CYS A 54 17.60 -0.94 6.26
C CYS A 54 18.11 -1.52 7.60
N GLY A 55 17.24 -1.69 8.59
CA GLY A 55 17.58 -2.21 9.92
C GLY A 55 17.96 -1.15 10.96
N ALA A 56 18.10 0.11 10.60
CA ALA A 56 18.30 1.21 11.54
C ALA A 56 16.97 1.73 12.13
N SER A 57 17.01 2.35 13.30
CA SER A 57 15.88 3.14 13.77
C SER A 57 15.62 4.31 12.80
N TYR A 58 14.43 4.90 12.81
CA TYR A 58 14.14 6.01 11.88
C TYR A 58 15.04 7.22 12.18
N VAL A 59 15.35 7.49 13.44
CA VAL A 59 16.20 8.61 13.87
C VAL A 59 17.67 8.42 13.49
N ASP A 60 18.14 7.18 13.33
CA ASP A 60 19.51 6.84 12.95
C ASP A 60 19.64 6.49 11.46
N CYS A 61 18.52 6.32 10.76
CA CYS A 61 18.53 5.94 9.36
C CYS A 61 19.03 7.09 8.49
N ALA A 62 20.07 6.85 7.70
CA ALA A 62 20.67 7.85 6.82
C ALA A 62 19.65 8.51 5.88
N PHE A 63 18.59 7.79 5.51
CA PHE A 63 17.53 8.31 4.65
C PHE A 63 16.48 9.12 5.41
N TRP A 64 16.12 8.76 6.64
CA TRP A 64 14.99 9.35 7.36
C TRP A 64 15.39 10.41 8.41
N LYS A 65 16.62 10.39 8.90
CA LYS A 65 17.08 11.17 10.09
C LYS A 65 16.84 12.68 10.01
N GLU A 66 16.82 13.25 8.80
CA GLU A 66 16.64 14.69 8.57
C GLU A 66 15.15 15.08 8.37
N LEU A 67 14.23 14.11 8.32
CA LEU A 67 12.80 14.39 8.17
C LEU A 67 12.23 15.33 9.24
N PRO A 68 12.64 15.26 10.54
CA PRO A 68 12.15 16.18 11.58
C PRO A 68 12.47 17.66 11.33
N GLU A 69 13.44 17.97 10.49
CA GLU A 69 13.77 19.36 10.11
C GLU A 69 12.70 19.96 9.18
N VAL A 70 11.95 19.11 8.47
CA VAL A 70 10.94 19.51 7.49
C VAL A 70 9.52 19.32 8.02
N VAL A 71 9.31 18.26 8.81
CA VAL A 71 7.98 17.85 9.28
C VAL A 71 7.97 17.65 10.78
N PRO A 72 7.04 18.28 11.53
CA PRO A 72 6.89 18.03 12.95
C PRO A 72 6.36 16.61 13.19
N LEU A 73 7.21 15.74 13.75
CA LEU A 73 6.88 14.35 14.06
C LEU A 73 6.42 14.21 15.52
N SER A 74 5.44 15.01 15.93
CA SER A 74 4.87 15.00 17.28
C SER A 74 3.65 14.06 17.36
N GLU A 75 3.27 13.66 18.58
CA GLU A 75 2.05 12.90 18.82
C GLU A 75 0.79 13.67 18.37
N GLU A 76 0.77 14.98 18.49
CA GLU A 76 -0.33 15.82 18.01
C GLU A 76 -0.47 15.71 16.48
N THR A 77 0.66 15.78 15.77
CA THR A 77 0.69 15.60 14.31
C THR A 77 0.22 14.19 13.92
N ALA A 78 0.69 13.18 14.63
CA ALA A 78 0.26 11.80 14.43
C ALA A 78 -1.26 11.63 14.65
N GLN A 79 -1.83 12.29 15.66
CA GLN A 79 -3.27 12.27 15.91
C GLN A 79 -4.07 12.92 14.79
N VAL A 80 -3.60 14.03 14.21
CA VAL A 80 -4.25 14.65 13.04
C VAL A 80 -4.27 13.70 11.87
N VAL A 81 -3.14 13.08 11.54
CA VAL A 81 -3.03 12.11 10.43
C VAL A 81 -3.97 10.92 10.67
N ARG A 82 -3.92 10.31 11.86
CA ARG A 82 -4.81 9.20 12.25
C ARG A 82 -6.29 9.59 12.14
N ARG A 83 -6.65 10.77 12.64
CA ARG A 83 -8.04 11.25 12.62
C ARG A 83 -8.59 11.40 11.21
N ILE A 84 -7.77 11.75 10.24
CA ILE A 84 -8.16 11.94 8.85
C ILE A 84 -8.17 10.60 8.11
N GLU A 85 -7.10 9.79 8.25
CA GLU A 85 -6.91 8.59 7.45
C GLU A 85 -7.68 7.36 7.96
N ARG A 86 -7.80 7.19 9.30
CA ARG A 86 -8.36 5.98 9.95
C ARG A 86 -9.88 5.99 10.14
N ARG A 87 -10.59 6.92 9.60
CA ARG A 87 -12.05 6.98 9.76
C ARG A 87 -12.73 5.79 9.08
N ARG A 88 -12.99 4.76 9.86
CA ARG A 88 -13.52 3.45 9.41
C ARG A 88 -14.95 3.49 8.83
N ALA A 89 -15.70 4.56 9.01
CA ALA A 89 -17.14 4.53 8.76
C ALA A 89 -17.68 5.81 8.10
N THR A 90 -16.83 6.72 7.69
CA THR A 90 -17.32 8.01 7.27
C THR A 90 -16.99 8.29 5.82
N VAL A 91 -18.04 8.25 5.05
CA VAL A 91 -18.18 8.79 3.71
C VAL A 91 -17.41 10.12 3.59
N PRO A 92 -16.82 10.45 2.42
CA PRO A 92 -16.17 11.75 2.13
C PRO A 92 -16.94 12.98 2.57
N VAL A 93 -18.27 12.89 2.65
CA VAL A 93 -19.18 13.92 3.23
C VAL A 93 -18.77 14.34 4.65
N LEU A 94 -18.09 13.49 5.41
CA LEU A 94 -17.64 13.84 6.76
C LEU A 94 -16.20 14.41 6.81
N LEU A 95 -15.50 14.51 5.69
CA LEU A 95 -14.33 15.36 5.58
C LEU A 95 -14.71 16.85 5.58
N ASP A 96 -15.92 17.17 5.17
CA ASP A 96 -16.46 18.54 5.31
C ASP A 96 -16.66 18.94 6.77
N ALA A 97 -16.84 17.95 7.68
CA ALA A 97 -16.91 18.17 9.12
C ALA A 97 -15.53 18.28 9.81
N ILE A 98 -14.41 18.16 9.07
CA ILE A 98 -13.07 18.40 9.59
C ILE A 98 -12.77 19.89 9.49
N SER A 99 -12.31 20.49 10.61
CA SER A 99 -11.94 21.91 10.61
C SER A 99 -10.83 22.20 9.60
N ASP A 100 -10.81 23.40 9.05
CA ASP A 100 -9.79 23.82 8.09
C ASP A 100 -8.40 23.78 8.71
N GLU A 101 -8.25 24.07 9.99
CA GLU A 101 -6.99 23.97 10.73
C GLU A 101 -6.42 22.54 10.69
N LEU A 102 -7.24 21.51 10.88
CA LEU A 102 -6.80 20.12 10.80
C LEU A 102 -6.45 19.73 9.36
N LYS A 103 -7.20 20.22 8.38
CA LYS A 103 -6.89 20.01 6.95
C LYS A 103 -5.58 20.69 6.58
N ASP A 104 -5.31 21.89 7.05
CA ASP A 104 -4.08 22.63 6.79
C ASP A 104 -2.88 21.96 7.44
N THR A 105 -3.03 21.47 8.66
CA THR A 105 -1.99 20.69 9.32
C THR A 105 -1.70 19.41 8.56
N TYR A 106 -2.71 18.64 8.17
CA TYR A 106 -2.55 17.44 7.36
C TYR A 106 -1.86 17.74 6.02
N ARG A 107 -2.31 18.78 5.31
CA ARG A 107 -1.73 19.22 4.03
C ARG A 107 -0.25 19.54 4.17
N ARG A 108 0.12 20.36 5.15
CA ARG A 108 1.51 20.75 5.41
C ARG A 108 2.40 19.53 5.71
N VAL A 109 1.92 18.64 6.57
CA VAL A 109 2.63 17.43 6.97
C VAL A 109 2.84 16.49 5.78
N GLN A 110 1.78 16.17 5.04
CA GLN A 110 1.90 15.23 3.92
C GLN A 110 2.76 15.83 2.80
N ARG A 111 2.57 17.08 2.44
CA ARG A 111 3.43 17.73 1.43
C ARG A 111 4.89 17.74 1.88
N GLY A 112 5.17 18.03 3.15
CA GLY A 112 6.52 17.98 3.70
C GLY A 112 7.14 16.58 3.56
N VAL A 113 6.41 15.53 3.97
CA VAL A 113 6.88 14.14 3.83
C VAL A 113 7.17 13.78 2.37
N PHE A 114 6.25 14.07 1.47
CA PHE A 114 6.40 13.69 0.06
C PHE A 114 7.50 14.51 -0.65
N SER A 115 7.65 15.80 -0.36
CA SER A 115 8.78 16.61 -0.87
C SER A 115 10.12 16.09 -0.35
N TYR A 116 10.20 15.81 0.95
CA TYR A 116 11.40 15.22 1.55
C TYR A 116 11.82 13.92 0.85
N LEU A 117 10.87 13.03 0.56
CA LEU A 117 11.15 11.77 -0.12
C LEU A 117 11.74 11.98 -1.53
N THR A 118 11.13 12.87 -2.31
CA THR A 118 11.60 13.15 -3.67
C THR A 118 12.95 13.85 -3.69
N GLU A 119 13.16 14.80 -2.80
CA GLU A 119 14.42 15.54 -2.69
C GLU A 119 15.57 14.64 -2.24
N THR A 120 15.34 13.83 -1.19
CA THR A 120 16.37 12.93 -0.63
C THR A 120 16.74 11.82 -1.62
N ALA A 121 15.78 11.31 -2.38
CA ALA A 121 16.02 10.23 -3.35
C ALA A 121 16.42 10.74 -4.74
N GLY A 122 16.28 12.03 -5.05
CA GLY A 122 16.44 12.55 -6.41
C GLY A 122 15.39 12.02 -7.41
N ALA A 123 14.20 11.65 -6.90
CA ALA A 123 13.12 11.05 -7.67
C ALA A 123 11.97 12.05 -7.85
N SER A 124 11.06 11.78 -8.80
CA SER A 124 9.88 12.62 -9.06
C SER A 124 8.57 11.93 -8.67
N ILE A 125 8.59 10.62 -8.46
CA ILE A 125 7.43 9.80 -8.14
C ILE A 125 7.64 9.10 -6.80
N VAL A 126 6.64 9.20 -5.92
CA VAL A 126 6.63 8.46 -4.65
C VAL A 126 5.67 7.28 -4.76
N VAL A 127 6.11 6.08 -4.42
CA VAL A 127 5.23 4.93 -4.22
C VAL A 127 4.87 4.83 -2.74
N ASP A 128 3.58 4.89 -2.44
CA ASP A 128 3.02 4.68 -1.11
C ASP A 128 2.17 3.40 -1.11
N SER A 129 2.62 2.38 -0.42
CA SER A 129 1.95 1.07 -0.36
C SER A 129 1.12 0.86 0.90
N SER A 130 0.60 1.93 1.50
CA SER A 130 -0.21 1.92 2.73
C SER A 130 -1.48 1.09 2.64
N LYS A 131 -1.90 0.71 1.43
CA LYS A 131 -3.14 -0.06 1.19
C LYS A 131 -4.39 0.77 1.52
N SER A 132 -5.55 0.11 1.70
CA SER A 132 -6.81 0.80 1.99
C SER A 132 -7.65 0.03 3.01
N ALA A 133 -6.97 -0.69 3.92
CA ALA A 133 -7.61 -1.43 4.99
C ALA A 133 -7.34 -0.76 6.33
N GLY A 134 -8.33 -0.77 7.21
CA GLY A 134 -8.18 -0.32 8.58
C GLY A 134 -7.70 1.13 8.69
N ASP A 135 -6.42 1.29 8.93
CA ASP A 135 -5.83 2.58 9.31
C ASP A 135 -5.61 3.54 8.13
N ALA A 136 -5.63 3.04 6.89
CA ALA A 136 -5.43 3.83 5.68
C ALA A 136 -6.66 3.87 4.74
N ALA A 137 -7.86 3.67 5.28
CA ALA A 137 -9.07 3.55 4.46
C ALA A 137 -9.35 4.77 3.58
N LEU A 138 -9.03 5.98 4.04
CA LEU A 138 -9.25 7.23 3.33
C LEU A 138 -7.95 7.88 2.83
N ARG A 139 -6.79 7.27 3.03
CA ARG A 139 -5.51 7.93 2.78
C ARG A 139 -5.36 8.44 1.35
N PHE A 140 -5.58 7.64 0.32
CA PHE A 140 -5.43 8.11 -1.07
C PHE A 140 -6.35 9.26 -1.42
N TYR A 141 -7.58 9.26 -0.87
CA TYR A 141 -8.52 10.35 -1.00
C TYR A 141 -8.04 11.62 -0.28
N ALA A 142 -7.57 11.47 0.97
CA ALA A 142 -7.06 12.61 1.73
C ALA A 142 -5.78 13.21 1.12
N LEU A 143 -4.90 12.39 0.57
CA LEU A 143 -3.71 12.85 -0.17
C LEU A 143 -4.10 13.66 -1.41
N SER A 144 -5.13 13.24 -2.16
CA SER A 144 -5.64 14.00 -3.32
C SER A 144 -6.38 15.25 -2.89
N GLU A 145 -7.43 15.11 -2.08
CA GLU A 145 -8.41 16.18 -1.84
C GLU A 145 -7.97 17.17 -0.75
N ILE A 146 -7.24 16.71 0.27
CA ILE A 146 -6.80 17.58 1.35
C ILE A 146 -5.36 18.07 1.11
N ALA A 147 -4.42 17.14 0.86
CA ALA A 147 -3.04 17.52 0.62
C ALA A 147 -2.81 18.11 -0.78
N GLY A 148 -3.71 17.87 -1.74
CA GLY A 148 -3.62 18.38 -3.10
C GLY A 148 -2.45 17.81 -3.89
N LEU A 149 -2.12 16.53 -3.63
CA LEU A 149 -1.10 15.78 -4.38
C LEU A 149 -1.71 15.13 -5.62
N ASP A 150 -0.92 14.93 -6.67
CA ASP A 150 -1.36 14.24 -7.89
C ASP A 150 -1.31 12.72 -7.71
N VAL A 151 -2.40 12.16 -7.18
CA VAL A 151 -2.50 10.75 -6.78
C VAL A 151 -3.00 9.88 -7.92
N TYR A 152 -2.21 8.87 -8.26
CA TYR A 152 -2.56 7.74 -9.12
C TYR A 152 -2.85 6.52 -8.24
N VAL A 153 -4.02 5.93 -8.39
CA VAL A 153 -4.45 4.78 -7.58
C VAL A 153 -4.19 3.49 -8.34
N LEU A 154 -3.24 2.69 -7.88
CA LEU A 154 -3.02 1.33 -8.32
C LEU A 154 -3.75 0.38 -7.38
N HIS A 155 -4.90 -0.13 -7.81
CA HIS A 155 -5.69 -1.09 -7.03
C HIS A 155 -5.14 -2.50 -7.23
N LEU A 156 -4.27 -2.93 -6.31
CA LEU A 156 -3.68 -4.27 -6.34
C LEU A 156 -4.61 -5.26 -5.64
N VAL A 157 -5.24 -6.10 -6.44
CA VAL A 157 -6.20 -7.10 -5.97
C VAL A 157 -5.60 -8.51 -6.03
N ARG A 158 -6.04 -9.37 -5.15
CA ARG A 158 -5.75 -10.80 -5.15
C ARG A 158 -7.04 -11.56 -4.90
N ASP A 159 -7.17 -12.79 -5.44
CA ASP A 159 -8.31 -13.65 -5.13
C ASP A 159 -8.57 -13.66 -3.61
N GLY A 160 -9.78 -13.24 -3.23
CA GLY A 160 -10.14 -13.09 -1.82
C GLY A 160 -10.08 -14.40 -1.04
N ARG A 161 -10.34 -15.55 -1.72
CA ARG A 161 -10.21 -16.89 -1.14
C ARG A 161 -8.75 -17.24 -0.86
N ALA A 162 -7.86 -16.91 -1.80
CA ALA A 162 -6.42 -17.08 -1.63
C ALA A 162 -5.87 -16.17 -0.53
N THR A 163 -6.38 -14.95 -0.45
CA THR A 163 -6.04 -13.99 0.60
C THR A 163 -6.48 -14.50 1.97
N MET A 164 -7.72 -14.96 2.09
CA MET A 164 -8.27 -15.58 3.31
C MET A 164 -7.44 -16.80 3.75
N ALA A 165 -7.12 -17.72 2.81
CA ALA A 165 -6.26 -18.86 3.08
C ALA A 165 -4.87 -18.45 3.59
N SER A 166 -4.30 -17.38 3.01
CA SER A 166 -3.01 -16.84 3.44
C SER A 166 -3.07 -16.26 4.87
N CYS A 167 -4.16 -15.57 5.21
CA CYS A 167 -4.37 -15.03 6.56
C CYS A 167 -4.51 -16.14 7.62
N ILE A 168 -5.29 -17.18 7.32
CA ILE A 168 -5.49 -18.31 8.23
C ILE A 168 -4.19 -19.08 8.45
N ARG A 169 -3.44 -19.40 7.39
CA ARG A 169 -2.22 -20.23 7.47
C ARG A 169 -1.08 -19.56 8.22
N LYS A 170 -0.89 -18.27 8.09
CA LYS A 170 0.23 -17.52 8.69
C LYS A 170 -0.09 -16.91 10.05
N GLY A 171 -1.19 -17.29 10.64
CA GLY A 171 -1.75 -16.52 11.73
C GLY A 171 -2.27 -15.18 11.19
N SER A 172 -2.88 -14.39 12.02
CA SER A 172 -3.31 -13.08 11.59
C SER A 172 -2.10 -12.20 11.24
N ASN A 173 -2.26 -11.33 10.27
CA ASN A 173 -1.31 -10.26 9.99
C ASN A 173 -0.96 -9.45 11.24
N TRP A 174 -1.86 -9.37 12.19
CA TRP A 174 -1.74 -8.67 13.46
C TRP A 174 -0.52 -9.08 14.28
N ALA A 175 -0.28 -10.39 14.45
CA ALA A 175 0.91 -10.87 15.16
C ALA A 175 2.20 -10.60 14.37
N LEU A 176 2.13 -10.56 13.04
CA LEU A 176 3.27 -10.28 12.16
C LEU A 176 3.56 -8.78 12.03
N GLU A 177 2.58 -7.95 12.31
CA GLU A 177 2.63 -6.48 12.25
C GLU A 177 2.86 -5.86 13.64
N GLY A 178 3.17 -6.70 14.65
CA GLY A 178 3.48 -6.27 16.01
C GLY A 178 2.27 -6.00 16.91
N HIS A 179 1.08 -6.43 16.49
CA HIS A 179 -0.10 -6.45 17.36
C HIS A 179 -0.14 -7.77 18.13
N ALA A 180 -0.20 -7.69 19.45
CA ALA A 180 0.07 -8.82 20.37
C ALA A 180 -0.92 -9.99 20.30
N ASP A 181 -2.12 -9.81 19.73
CA ASP A 181 -3.18 -10.82 19.82
C ASP A 181 -3.59 -11.36 18.44
N SER A 182 -3.63 -12.68 18.33
CA SER A 182 -4.28 -13.33 17.19
C SER A 182 -5.77 -13.00 17.20
N PRO A 183 -6.35 -12.51 16.08
CA PRO A 183 -7.75 -12.18 16.05
C PRO A 183 -8.61 -13.42 16.25
N VAL A 184 -9.65 -13.26 17.04
CA VAL A 184 -10.74 -14.22 17.10
C VAL A 184 -11.38 -14.31 15.71
N PHE A 185 -11.57 -15.52 15.19
CA PHE A 185 -12.14 -15.80 13.85
C PHE A 185 -11.33 -15.18 12.67
N PRO A 186 -10.07 -15.57 12.45
CA PRO A 186 -9.20 -14.97 11.44
C PRO A 186 -9.77 -15.05 10.01
N GLY A 187 -10.48 -16.14 9.68
CA GLY A 187 -11.13 -16.32 8.39
C GLY A 187 -12.23 -15.31 8.12
N MET A 188 -13.12 -15.08 9.09
CA MET A 188 -14.21 -14.11 8.98
C MET A 188 -13.67 -12.69 8.84
N ARG A 189 -12.69 -12.33 9.67
CA ARG A 189 -12.05 -11.01 9.60
C ARG A 189 -11.34 -10.78 8.26
N ALA A 190 -10.66 -11.80 7.74
CA ALA A 190 -10.01 -11.73 6.44
C ALA A 190 -11.02 -11.55 5.30
N ALA A 191 -12.13 -12.31 5.30
CA ALA A 191 -13.17 -12.18 4.30
C ALA A 191 -13.84 -10.81 4.34
N ALA A 192 -14.29 -10.37 5.51
CA ALA A 192 -14.92 -9.06 5.70
C ALA A 192 -13.94 -7.92 5.37
N GLY A 193 -12.71 -7.98 5.89
CA GLY A 193 -11.69 -6.97 5.63
C GLY A 193 -11.32 -6.86 4.15
N TRP A 194 -11.19 -8.00 3.45
CA TRP A 194 -10.93 -8.02 2.01
C TRP A 194 -12.09 -7.37 1.22
N THR A 195 -13.32 -7.75 1.55
CA THR A 195 -14.52 -7.23 0.87
C THR A 195 -14.69 -5.74 1.11
N LEU A 196 -14.56 -5.30 2.36
CA LEU A 196 -14.69 -3.89 2.71
C LEU A 196 -13.59 -3.04 2.08
N ALA A 197 -12.32 -3.45 2.19
CA ALA A 197 -11.21 -2.67 1.65
C ALA A 197 -11.31 -2.52 0.12
N ASN A 198 -11.52 -3.63 -0.60
CA ASN A 198 -11.59 -3.57 -2.06
C ASN A 198 -12.87 -2.92 -2.56
N GLY A 199 -14.02 -3.13 -1.89
CA GLY A 199 -15.27 -2.44 -2.20
C GLY A 199 -15.15 -0.94 -1.98
N TRP A 200 -14.47 -0.54 -0.91
CA TRP A 200 -14.21 0.86 -0.59
C TRP A 200 -13.32 1.53 -1.64
N VAL A 201 -12.21 0.90 -2.02
CA VAL A 201 -11.33 1.41 -3.09
C VAL A 201 -12.11 1.59 -4.39
N MET A 202 -12.92 0.59 -4.78
CA MET A 202 -13.75 0.70 -5.99
C MET A 202 -14.74 1.87 -5.92
N GLY A 203 -15.47 1.98 -4.82
CA GLY A 203 -16.48 3.02 -4.63
C GLY A 203 -15.88 4.43 -4.62
N LEU A 204 -14.83 4.65 -3.84
CA LEU A 204 -14.14 5.94 -3.79
C LEU A 204 -13.45 6.28 -5.10
N SER A 205 -12.78 5.31 -5.73
CA SER A 205 -12.11 5.57 -7.00
C SER A 205 -13.08 5.94 -8.11
N HIS A 206 -14.23 5.27 -8.17
CA HIS A 206 -15.27 5.60 -9.15
C HIS A 206 -15.82 7.03 -8.97
N ARG A 207 -15.93 7.49 -7.73
CA ARG A 207 -16.58 8.78 -7.40
C ARG A 207 -15.61 9.96 -7.38
N TYR A 208 -14.35 9.74 -6.95
CA TYR A 208 -13.43 10.84 -6.59
C TYR A 208 -12.09 10.80 -7.32
N VAL A 209 -11.68 9.66 -7.90
CA VAL A 209 -10.43 9.61 -8.66
C VAL A 209 -10.67 10.11 -10.09
N ARG A 210 -9.82 11.01 -10.55
CA ARG A 210 -9.91 11.59 -11.90
C ARG A 210 -9.80 10.50 -12.97
N PRO A 211 -10.48 10.65 -14.13
CA PRO A 211 -10.29 9.74 -15.26
C PRO A 211 -8.81 9.57 -15.61
N GLY A 212 -8.40 8.33 -15.88
CA GLY A 212 -7.00 8.01 -16.19
C GLY A 212 -6.07 7.89 -14.96
N ARG A 213 -6.58 8.10 -13.73
CA ARG A 213 -5.79 8.01 -12.50
C ARG A 213 -6.07 6.73 -11.68
N TYR A 214 -6.73 5.75 -12.26
CA TYR A 214 -7.03 4.46 -11.62
C TYR A 214 -6.63 3.30 -12.53
N LEU A 215 -5.81 2.40 -12.01
CA LEU A 215 -5.41 1.16 -12.66
C LEU A 215 -5.65 -0.02 -11.69
N ARG A 216 -6.36 -1.05 -12.14
CA ARG A 216 -6.49 -2.30 -11.37
C ARG A 216 -5.53 -3.35 -11.90
N VAL A 217 -4.77 -3.97 -10.99
CA VAL A 217 -3.80 -5.02 -11.27
C VAL A 217 -4.12 -6.24 -10.41
N GLN A 218 -4.12 -7.42 -10.98
CA GLN A 218 -4.26 -8.67 -10.25
C GLN A 218 -2.88 -9.18 -9.80
N PHE A 219 -2.78 -9.61 -8.55
CA PHE A 219 -1.56 -10.24 -8.00
C PHE A 219 -1.11 -11.43 -8.83
N GLU A 220 -2.06 -12.21 -9.33
CA GLU A 220 -1.83 -13.38 -10.16
C GLU A 220 -1.18 -12.99 -11.49
N GLU A 221 -1.60 -11.90 -12.12
CA GLU A 221 -0.95 -11.36 -13.32
C GLU A 221 0.46 -10.87 -13.03
N MET A 222 0.64 -10.14 -11.92
CA MET A 222 1.97 -9.70 -11.49
C MET A 222 2.95 -10.87 -11.31
N THR A 223 2.48 -12.03 -10.86
CA THR A 223 3.35 -13.20 -10.61
C THR A 223 3.50 -14.10 -11.83
N THR A 224 2.52 -14.17 -12.73
CA THR A 224 2.55 -15.03 -13.92
C THR A 224 3.06 -14.31 -15.17
N ARG A 225 2.77 -13.01 -15.27
CA ARG A 225 3.12 -12.13 -16.40
C ARG A 225 3.75 -10.82 -15.94
N PRO A 226 4.85 -10.87 -15.17
CA PRO A 226 5.41 -9.69 -14.53
C PRO A 226 5.82 -8.58 -15.51
N ALA A 227 6.40 -8.93 -16.65
CA ALA A 227 6.78 -7.96 -17.68
C ALA A 227 5.59 -7.12 -18.14
N ARG A 228 4.50 -7.78 -18.57
CA ARG A 228 3.27 -7.10 -18.99
C ARG A 228 2.67 -6.21 -17.89
N THR A 229 2.75 -6.66 -16.64
CA THR A 229 2.25 -5.88 -15.51
C THR A 229 3.08 -4.61 -15.31
N LEU A 230 4.42 -4.72 -15.37
CA LEU A 230 5.31 -3.56 -15.23
C LEU A 230 5.17 -2.58 -16.40
N GLU A 231 5.02 -3.07 -17.63
CA GLU A 231 4.73 -2.24 -18.80
C GLU A 231 3.41 -1.47 -18.65
N ALA A 232 2.36 -2.14 -18.17
CA ALA A 232 1.07 -1.49 -17.92
C ALA A 232 1.16 -0.40 -16.83
N ILE A 233 1.94 -0.65 -15.77
CA ILE A 233 2.19 0.34 -14.71
C ILE A 233 3.04 1.49 -15.26
N GLY A 234 4.08 1.19 -16.03
CA GLY A 234 4.90 2.21 -16.70
C GLY A 234 4.08 3.13 -17.58
N SER A 235 3.25 2.56 -18.45
CA SER A 235 2.33 3.33 -19.30
C SER A 235 1.34 4.17 -18.49
N PHE A 236 0.81 3.62 -17.41
CA PHE A 236 -0.09 4.31 -16.49
C PHE A 236 0.56 5.51 -15.80
N MET A 237 1.83 5.38 -15.41
CA MET A 237 2.60 6.45 -14.77
C MET A 237 3.29 7.39 -15.75
N GLY A 238 3.38 7.02 -17.03
CA GLY A 238 4.11 7.76 -18.05
C GLY A 238 5.63 7.66 -17.88
N ILE A 239 6.13 6.48 -17.51
CA ILE A 239 7.56 6.16 -17.37
C ILE A 239 7.95 4.98 -18.24
N ASP A 240 9.24 4.86 -18.57
CA ASP A 240 9.79 3.70 -19.28
C ASP A 240 10.15 2.59 -18.26
N ALA A 241 9.32 1.56 -18.21
CA ALA A 241 9.54 0.42 -17.32
C ALA A 241 10.49 -0.65 -17.89
N SER A 242 11.10 -0.45 -19.06
CA SER A 242 11.95 -1.46 -19.74
C SER A 242 13.06 -2.00 -18.85
N MET A 243 13.74 -1.16 -18.10
CA MET A 243 14.77 -1.56 -17.14
C MET A 243 14.25 -2.55 -16.09
N LEU A 244 13.06 -2.32 -15.53
CA LEU A 244 12.46 -3.22 -14.56
C LEU A 244 12.04 -4.55 -15.20
N VAL A 245 11.51 -4.50 -16.43
CA VAL A 245 11.14 -5.67 -17.24
C VAL A 245 12.35 -6.53 -17.51
N ASP A 246 13.46 -5.93 -17.96
CA ASP A 246 14.72 -6.63 -18.22
C ASP A 246 15.31 -7.28 -16.99
N ARG A 247 15.29 -6.60 -15.83
CA ARG A 247 15.73 -7.20 -14.55
C ARG A 247 14.89 -8.41 -14.17
N VAL A 248 13.57 -8.34 -14.34
CA VAL A 248 12.68 -9.50 -14.12
C VAL A 248 13.00 -10.64 -15.08
N ALA A 249 13.22 -10.34 -16.36
CA ALA A 249 13.53 -11.36 -17.38
C ALA A 249 14.85 -12.10 -17.09
N ARG A 250 15.86 -11.38 -16.61
CA ARG A 250 17.15 -11.96 -16.17
C ARG A 250 17.07 -12.67 -14.82
N GLY A 251 15.99 -12.48 -14.03
CA GLY A 251 15.88 -13.00 -12.66
C GLY A 251 16.76 -12.27 -11.65
N ASP A 252 17.10 -11.01 -11.95
CA ASP A 252 17.91 -10.16 -11.07
C ASP A 252 17.19 -9.85 -9.75
N GLY A 253 17.97 -9.51 -8.71
CA GLY A 253 17.45 -9.02 -7.45
C GLY A 253 17.00 -7.57 -7.55
N PHE A 254 16.01 -7.20 -6.74
CA PHE A 254 15.58 -5.83 -6.50
C PHE A 254 15.98 -5.42 -5.10
N GLU A 255 16.71 -4.35 -4.98
CA GLU A 255 17.19 -3.83 -3.71
C GLU A 255 16.03 -3.28 -2.90
N VAL A 256 16.05 -3.53 -1.60
CA VAL A 256 15.08 -2.97 -0.67
C VAL A 256 15.61 -1.61 -0.20
N GLY A 257 14.79 -0.57 -0.38
CA GLY A 257 15.12 0.78 0.05
C GLY A 257 14.87 1.03 1.54
N HIS A 258 14.41 2.21 1.87
CA HIS A 258 14.16 2.67 3.25
C HIS A 258 12.67 2.64 3.59
N ASN A 259 12.00 1.54 3.29
CA ASN A 259 10.55 1.40 3.44
C ASN A 259 10.08 1.43 4.90
N VAL A 260 8.96 2.11 5.12
CA VAL A 260 8.20 2.10 6.35
C VAL A 260 7.19 0.96 6.33
N GLY A 261 6.96 0.29 7.46
CA GLY A 261 5.91 -0.73 7.59
C GLY A 261 6.04 -1.88 6.58
N GLY A 262 4.97 -2.64 6.41
CA GLY A 262 4.90 -3.67 5.39
C GLY A 262 5.35 -5.07 5.82
N ASN A 263 5.46 -5.96 4.85
CA ASN A 263 5.82 -7.37 5.10
C ASN A 263 7.29 -7.50 5.50
N ARG A 264 7.63 -8.50 6.33
CA ARG A 264 9.00 -8.82 6.76
C ARG A 264 10.01 -8.99 5.61
N ILE A 265 9.57 -9.24 4.39
CA ILE A 265 10.43 -9.32 3.20
C ILE A 265 11.23 -8.02 2.98
N ARG A 266 10.76 -6.89 3.49
CA ARG A 266 11.46 -5.60 3.46
C ARG A 266 12.80 -5.58 4.22
N HIS A 267 13.01 -6.52 5.15
CA HIS A 267 14.26 -6.65 5.90
C HIS A 267 15.31 -7.52 5.21
N ASN A 268 15.01 -8.03 4.01
CA ASN A 268 16.01 -8.67 3.18
C ASN A 268 16.85 -7.60 2.45
N GLN A 269 18.10 -7.89 2.14
CA GLN A 269 18.89 -6.97 1.32
C GLN A 269 18.32 -6.80 -0.09
N SER A 270 17.81 -7.88 -0.65
CA SER A 270 17.15 -7.86 -1.95
C SER A 270 16.02 -8.88 -2.02
N ILE A 271 15.11 -8.66 -2.96
CA ILE A 271 14.04 -9.61 -3.29
C ILE A 271 14.14 -10.02 -4.75
N ARG A 272 13.58 -11.16 -5.11
CA ARG A 272 13.44 -11.60 -6.50
C ARG A 272 12.00 -11.91 -6.82
N LEU A 273 11.52 -11.36 -7.93
CA LEU A 273 10.22 -11.72 -8.47
C LEU A 273 10.38 -12.98 -9.32
N ARG A 274 9.99 -14.13 -8.75
CA ARG A 274 9.98 -15.38 -9.51
C ARG A 274 8.64 -15.53 -10.22
N LYS A 275 8.70 -15.75 -11.53
CA LYS A 275 7.51 -16.15 -12.29
C LYS A 275 6.93 -17.41 -11.67
N LYS A 276 5.64 -17.40 -11.39
CA LYS A 276 4.90 -18.55 -10.85
C LYS A 276 3.95 -19.09 -11.88
N GLU A 277 3.77 -20.40 -11.89
CA GLU A 277 2.64 -20.98 -12.58
C GLU A 277 1.34 -20.58 -11.88
N PRO A 278 0.27 -20.35 -12.65
CA PRO A 278 -1.04 -20.00 -12.08
C PRO A 278 -1.50 -21.08 -11.11
N ASP A 279 -1.74 -20.71 -9.87
CA ASP A 279 -2.39 -21.63 -8.92
C ASP A 279 -3.87 -21.73 -9.28
N ARG A 280 -4.26 -22.83 -9.85
CA ARG A 280 -5.64 -23.06 -10.31
C ARG A 280 -6.65 -23.19 -9.17
N LYS A 281 -6.19 -23.52 -7.97
CA LYS A 281 -7.05 -23.67 -6.79
C LYS A 281 -6.37 -23.12 -5.53
N PRO A 282 -6.07 -21.82 -5.48
CA PRO A 282 -5.33 -21.22 -4.35
C PRO A 282 -6.08 -21.31 -3.01
N TRP A 283 -7.34 -21.70 -3.06
CA TRP A 283 -8.25 -21.88 -1.93
C TRP A 283 -8.46 -23.35 -1.55
N SER A 284 -7.76 -24.30 -2.17
CA SER A 284 -7.97 -25.75 -1.91
C SER A 284 -7.83 -26.12 -0.43
N ASN A 285 -7.01 -25.40 0.30
CA ASN A 285 -6.75 -25.61 1.73
C ASN A 285 -7.80 -24.94 2.66
N LEU A 286 -8.80 -24.25 2.12
CA LEU A 286 -9.89 -23.72 2.91
C LEU A 286 -10.89 -24.82 3.28
N SER A 287 -11.29 -24.87 4.56
CA SER A 287 -12.40 -25.72 4.98
C SER A 287 -13.71 -25.33 4.31
N MET A 288 -14.68 -26.24 4.26
CA MET A 288 -16.02 -25.98 3.71
C MET A 288 -16.68 -24.77 4.39
N TYR A 289 -16.51 -24.66 5.72
CA TYR A 289 -16.99 -23.50 6.49
C TYR A 289 -16.42 -22.17 5.94
N HIS A 290 -15.11 -22.09 5.75
CA HIS A 290 -14.48 -20.86 5.24
C HIS A 290 -14.86 -20.55 3.80
N ARG A 291 -15.06 -21.57 2.95
CA ARG A 291 -15.56 -21.38 1.57
C ARG A 291 -16.97 -20.81 1.57
N PHE A 292 -17.86 -21.38 2.40
CA PHE A 292 -19.23 -20.88 2.54
C PHE A 292 -19.26 -19.45 3.08
N LEU A 293 -18.46 -19.17 4.10
CA LEU A 293 -18.35 -17.82 4.67
C LEU A 293 -17.92 -16.79 3.62
N PHE A 294 -16.91 -17.11 2.81
CA PHE A 294 -16.45 -16.21 1.76
C PHE A 294 -17.49 -16.09 0.63
N ALA A 295 -18.19 -17.17 0.30
CA ALA A 295 -19.26 -17.15 -0.69
C ALA A 295 -20.35 -16.13 -0.34
N LEU A 296 -20.73 -16.06 0.93
CA LEU A 296 -21.74 -15.12 1.42
C LEU A 296 -21.23 -13.68 1.49
N SER A 297 -19.97 -13.47 1.89
CA SER A 297 -19.47 -12.14 2.22
C SER A 297 -18.73 -11.45 1.06
N GLY A 298 -17.97 -12.18 0.25
CA GLY A 298 -17.02 -11.60 -0.69
C GLY A 298 -17.10 -12.07 -2.13
N GLN A 299 -17.80 -13.16 -2.41
CA GLN A 299 -17.78 -13.77 -3.76
C GLN A 299 -18.32 -12.85 -4.85
N TRP A 300 -19.35 -12.09 -4.58
CA TRP A 300 -19.91 -11.13 -5.53
C TRP A 300 -18.88 -10.09 -5.99
N LEU A 301 -18.05 -9.61 -5.05
CA LEU A 301 -16.99 -8.65 -5.34
C LEU A 301 -15.80 -9.35 -6.02
N ASN A 302 -15.46 -10.56 -5.57
CA ASN A 302 -14.42 -11.38 -6.16
C ASN A 302 -14.67 -11.64 -7.66
N SER A 303 -15.92 -11.96 -8.02
CA SER A 303 -16.33 -12.11 -9.41
C SER A 303 -16.22 -10.82 -10.23
N ARG A 304 -16.58 -9.65 -9.63
CA ARG A 304 -16.40 -8.34 -10.28
C ARG A 304 -14.94 -7.96 -10.49
N MET A 305 -14.04 -8.55 -9.72
CA MET A 305 -12.59 -8.37 -9.88
C MET A 305 -11.97 -9.36 -10.86
N GLY A 306 -12.77 -10.24 -11.48
CA GLY A 306 -12.33 -11.17 -12.51
C GLY A 306 -11.96 -12.56 -11.99
N TYR A 307 -12.32 -12.89 -10.73
CA TYR A 307 -12.06 -14.22 -10.14
C TYR A 307 -13.32 -15.09 -10.19
N SER A 308 -13.32 -16.08 -11.08
CA SER A 308 -14.37 -17.10 -11.15
C SER A 308 -14.28 -18.12 -10.00
N TRP A 309 -15.33 -18.93 -9.84
CA TRP A 309 -15.32 -20.06 -8.89
C TRP A 309 -14.32 -21.14 -9.30
#